data_86c56918ef2ca732c4570d52e2a5a4a3
#
_entry.id   86c56918ef2ca732c4570d52e2a5a4a3
#
_cell.length_a   1.000
_cell.length_b   1.000
_cell.length_c   1.000
_cell.angle_alpha   90.00
_cell.angle_beta   90.00
_cell.angle_gamma   90.00
#
_symmetry.space_group_name_H-M   'P 1'
#
loop_
_entity.id
_entity.type
_entity.pdbx_description
1 polymer ?
#
loop_
_entity_poly.entity_id
_entity_poly.type
_entity_poly.pdbx_seq_one_letter_code
_entity_poly.pdbx_strand_id
1 'polypeptide(L)'
;MIRVYFVKDMGEHLMSLALRSIKISRYLGLSQETYINKVLERFRMKNCSPSVSPIVKGDRFNLDQCPKNDLKREQMKNIPYASAVGSLMYAQVCTRPDIAFAVGMLGRYQSNLGKDHWKVAKKVMRYLQGTKDYKLMYRRTNNLEVVGYSDSDFASCVDSRKSTFGYIFILAGGAISWRSIKQTMTATSTMEAEFISCFEATSHGVWLYI
;
A
#
# COMPACT_ATOMS: atom_id res chain seq x y z
N MET A 1 -5.34 -28.20 -4.25
CA MET A 1 -5.34 -28.20 -2.77
C MET A 1 -4.20 -27.29 -2.32
N ILE A 2 -4.50 -26.02 -2.02
CA ILE A 2 -3.48 -25.08 -1.56
C ILE A 2 -3.05 -25.50 -0.17
N ARG A 3 -1.83 -26.00 -0.03
CA ARG A 3 -1.20 -26.12 1.29
C ARG A 3 -0.73 -24.71 1.68
N VAL A 4 -1.60 -23.96 2.35
CA VAL A 4 -1.15 -22.80 3.11
C VAL A 4 -0.26 -23.37 4.21
N TYR A 5 1.03 -23.25 4.06
CA TYR A 5 1.95 -23.48 5.15
C TYR A 5 1.69 -22.40 6.19
N PHE A 6 0.78 -22.66 7.11
CA PHE A 6 0.76 -21.91 8.36
C PHE A 6 2.14 -22.14 8.97
N VAL A 7 2.96 -21.13 8.96
CA VAL A 7 4.21 -21.14 9.69
C VAL A 7 3.87 -21.51 11.13
N LYS A 8 4.21 -22.74 11.47
CA LYS A 8 4.03 -23.31 12.79
C LYS A 8 4.73 -22.34 13.74
N ASP A 9 3.97 -21.82 14.70
CA ASP A 9 4.35 -20.93 15.77
C ASP A 9 5.83 -20.48 15.73
N MET A 10 6.11 -19.43 14.96
CA MET A 10 7.45 -18.84 14.89
C MET A 10 7.67 -17.89 16.07
N GLY A 11 7.10 -18.21 17.25
CA GLY A 11 7.38 -17.59 18.50
C GLY A 11 7.84 -16.13 18.45
N GLU A 12 8.80 -15.77 19.23
CA GLU A 12 9.35 -14.41 19.33
C GLU A 12 10.08 -13.90 18.06
N HIS A 13 10.43 -14.76 17.08
CA HIS A 13 11.10 -14.35 15.85
C HIS A 13 10.22 -13.51 14.89
N LEU A 14 8.90 -13.64 14.94
CA LEU A 14 8.00 -12.72 14.20
C LEU A 14 8.01 -11.29 14.77
N MET A 15 8.46 -11.09 16.00
CA MET A 15 8.68 -9.76 16.57
C MET A 15 9.80 -8.98 15.85
N SER A 16 10.78 -9.66 15.24
CA SER A 16 11.84 -9.00 14.47
C SER A 16 11.35 -8.41 13.14
N LEU A 17 10.25 -8.94 12.59
CA LEU A 17 9.59 -8.48 11.35
C LEU A 17 8.51 -7.42 11.58
N ALA A 18 8.39 -6.87 12.82
CA ALA A 18 7.38 -5.88 13.18
C ALA A 18 5.91 -6.32 12.96
N LEU A 19 5.67 -7.62 12.84
CA LEU A 19 4.35 -8.23 12.72
C LEU A 19 4.00 -8.94 14.01
N ARG A 20 2.80 -8.69 14.53
CA ARG A 20 2.23 -9.40 15.68
C ARG A 20 1.05 -10.24 15.24
N SER A 21 1.10 -11.56 15.48
CA SER A 21 -0.04 -12.44 15.32
C SER A 21 -0.87 -12.48 16.61
N ILE A 22 -2.19 -12.45 16.47
CA ILE A 22 -3.14 -12.47 17.58
C ILE A 22 -4.16 -13.56 17.27
N LYS A 23 -4.22 -14.60 18.09
CA LYS A 23 -5.27 -15.63 18.00
C LYS A 23 -6.41 -15.27 18.95
N ILE A 24 -7.61 -15.09 18.43
CA ILE A 24 -8.83 -14.83 19.20
C ILE A 24 -9.87 -15.85 18.78
N SER A 25 -10.09 -16.90 19.57
CA SER A 25 -11.09 -17.93 19.30
C SER A 25 -10.94 -18.51 17.88
N ARG A 26 -11.84 -18.08 16.95
CA ARG A 26 -11.90 -18.55 15.55
C ARG A 26 -11.19 -17.60 14.57
N TYR A 27 -10.45 -16.60 15.05
CA TYR A 27 -9.79 -15.60 14.20
C TYR A 27 -8.29 -15.59 14.43
N LEU A 28 -7.56 -15.38 13.34
CA LEU A 28 -6.14 -15.03 13.34
C LEU A 28 -6.04 -13.56 12.89
N GLY A 29 -5.47 -12.71 13.72
CA GLY A 29 -5.20 -11.30 13.40
C GLY A 29 -3.72 -11.04 13.18
N LEU A 30 -3.36 -10.29 12.14
CA LEU A 30 -2.02 -9.75 11.93
C LEU A 30 -2.03 -8.25 12.15
N SER A 31 -1.17 -7.76 13.04
CA SER A 31 -1.07 -6.35 13.42
C SER A 31 0.34 -5.82 13.23
N GLN A 32 0.44 -4.56 12.80
CA GLN A 32 1.69 -3.80 12.73
C GLN A 32 1.66 -2.55 13.63
N GLU A 33 0.80 -2.50 14.63
CA GLU A 33 0.63 -1.32 15.48
C GLU A 33 1.97 -0.81 16.04
N THR A 34 2.83 -1.71 16.54
CA THR A 34 4.15 -1.36 17.08
C THR A 34 5.05 -0.73 16.01
N TYR A 35 5.06 -1.29 14.79
CA TYR A 35 5.83 -0.74 13.68
C TYR A 35 5.31 0.64 13.26
N ILE A 36 4.01 0.78 13.09
CA ILE A 36 3.37 2.04 12.72
C ILE A 36 3.69 3.13 13.75
N ASN A 37 3.61 2.82 15.05
CA ASN A 37 3.97 3.75 16.12
C ASN A 37 5.45 4.19 16.01
N LYS A 38 6.39 3.28 15.74
CA LYS A 38 7.81 3.62 15.51
C LYS A 38 8.00 4.53 14.29
N VAL A 39 7.28 4.27 13.19
CA VAL A 39 7.32 5.11 11.99
C VAL A 39 6.79 6.52 12.30
N LEU A 40 5.63 6.62 12.95
CA LEU A 40 5.04 7.91 13.33
C LEU A 40 5.95 8.70 14.28
N GLU A 41 6.60 8.05 15.22
CA GLU A 41 7.56 8.68 16.13
C GLU A 41 8.80 9.20 15.39
N ARG A 42 9.40 8.38 14.50
CA ARG A 42 10.55 8.73 13.67
C ARG A 42 10.31 9.99 12.85
N PHE A 43 9.12 10.15 12.28
CA PHE A 43 8.76 11.30 11.45
C PHE A 43 8.04 12.42 12.22
N ARG A 44 8.01 12.35 13.57
CA ARG A 44 7.37 13.32 14.47
C ARG A 44 5.87 13.51 14.20
N MET A 45 5.21 12.41 13.83
CA MET A 45 3.77 12.37 13.50
C MET A 45 2.92 11.66 14.57
N LYS A 46 3.51 11.29 15.71
CA LYS A 46 2.83 10.53 16.78
C LYS A 46 1.60 11.25 17.34
N ASN A 47 1.66 12.57 17.47
CA ASN A 47 0.60 13.39 18.06
C ASN A 47 -0.15 14.23 17.00
N CYS A 48 -0.08 13.85 15.74
CA CYS A 48 -0.79 14.57 14.68
C CYS A 48 -2.28 14.25 14.67
N SER A 49 -3.10 15.19 14.21
CA SER A 49 -4.52 14.94 13.97
C SER A 49 -4.69 13.84 12.91
N PRO A 50 -5.52 12.81 13.15
CA PRO A 50 -5.77 11.76 12.19
C PRO A 50 -6.40 12.29 10.88
N SER A 51 -6.17 11.59 9.77
CA SER A 51 -6.85 11.82 8.49
C SER A 51 -7.85 10.70 8.25
N VAL A 52 -9.00 11.02 7.69
CA VAL A 52 -10.04 10.04 7.34
C VAL A 52 -9.63 9.16 6.16
N SER A 53 -8.77 9.68 5.26
CA SER A 53 -8.35 8.97 4.05
C SER A 53 -6.87 9.18 3.80
N PRO A 54 -6.14 8.17 3.26
CA PRO A 54 -4.73 8.31 2.92
C PRO A 54 -4.52 9.26 1.72
N ILE A 55 -5.49 9.31 0.82
CA ILE A 55 -5.48 10.16 -0.37
C ILE A 55 -6.92 10.63 -0.66
N VAL A 56 -7.10 11.81 -1.24
CA VAL A 56 -8.42 12.31 -1.66
C VAL A 56 -8.43 12.57 -3.16
N LYS A 57 -9.63 12.61 -3.75
CA LYS A 57 -9.85 12.78 -5.20
C LYS A 57 -9.18 14.02 -5.82
N GLY A 58 -8.70 14.98 -5.04
CA GLY A 58 -7.98 16.16 -5.49
C GLY A 58 -6.46 16.08 -5.40
N ASP A 59 -5.92 15.05 -4.75
CA ASP A 59 -4.47 14.84 -4.62
C ASP A 59 -3.92 14.31 -5.95
N ARG A 60 -3.67 15.21 -6.91
CA ARG A 60 -3.05 14.87 -8.19
C ARG A 60 -1.55 15.07 -8.11
N PHE A 61 -0.81 14.13 -8.66
CA PHE A 61 0.65 14.21 -8.74
C PHE A 61 1.09 14.36 -10.19
N ASN A 62 2.03 15.28 -10.40
CA ASN A 62 2.68 15.45 -11.69
C ASN A 62 4.10 15.98 -11.50
N LEU A 63 4.88 15.93 -12.58
CA LEU A 63 6.26 16.41 -12.60
C LEU A 63 6.38 17.93 -12.41
N ASP A 64 5.30 18.69 -12.66
CA ASP A 64 5.29 20.14 -12.42
C ASP A 64 5.43 20.53 -10.95
N GLN A 65 5.04 19.62 -10.05
CA GLN A 65 5.21 19.79 -8.60
C GLN A 65 6.65 19.54 -8.13
N CYS A 66 7.50 19.00 -9.01
CA CYS A 66 8.91 18.79 -8.73
C CYS A 66 9.70 20.09 -8.76
N PRO A 67 10.79 20.23 -7.99
CA PRO A 67 11.61 21.44 -7.98
C PRO A 67 12.27 21.65 -9.33
N LYS A 68 12.02 22.83 -9.93
CA LYS A 68 12.54 23.24 -11.26
C LYS A 68 13.85 24.03 -11.17
N ASN A 69 14.28 24.46 -9.99
CA ASN A 69 15.50 25.23 -9.78
C ASN A 69 16.28 24.71 -8.55
N ASP A 70 17.57 25.07 -8.49
CA ASP A 70 18.49 24.57 -7.46
C ASP A 70 18.11 25.01 -6.04
N LEU A 71 17.57 26.23 -5.89
CA LEU A 71 17.09 26.71 -4.58
C LEU A 71 15.97 25.82 -4.03
N LYS A 72 15.02 25.42 -4.87
CA LYS A 72 13.94 24.51 -4.47
C LYS A 72 14.46 23.11 -4.20
N ARG A 73 15.45 22.63 -4.98
CA ARG A 73 16.09 21.32 -4.75
C ARG A 73 16.82 21.30 -3.40
N GLU A 74 17.56 22.35 -3.07
CA GLU A 74 18.28 22.47 -1.80
C GLU A 74 17.30 22.46 -0.61
N GLN A 75 16.15 23.15 -0.70
CA GLN A 75 15.10 23.11 0.31
C GLN A 75 14.52 21.71 0.55
N MET A 76 14.51 20.87 -0.49
CA MET A 76 13.97 19.52 -0.41
C MET A 76 14.99 18.46 0.04
N LYS A 77 16.29 18.79 -0.03
CA LYS A 77 17.40 17.85 0.26
C LYS A 77 17.36 17.26 1.67
N ASN A 78 16.94 18.07 2.65
CA ASN A 78 16.88 17.64 4.04
C ASN A 78 15.57 16.92 4.43
N ILE A 79 14.65 16.74 3.48
CA ILE A 79 13.39 16.06 3.73
C ILE A 79 13.63 14.54 3.57
N PRO A 80 13.40 13.72 4.61
CA PRO A 80 13.67 12.29 4.57
C PRO A 80 12.57 11.53 3.79
N TYR A 81 12.25 11.97 2.58
CA TYR A 81 11.13 11.47 1.79
C TYR A 81 11.28 10.00 1.40
N ALA A 82 12.43 9.62 0.86
CA ALA A 82 12.67 8.22 0.45
C ALA A 82 12.56 7.27 1.65
N SER A 83 13.07 7.67 2.81
CA SER A 83 12.95 6.92 4.05
C SER A 83 11.48 6.83 4.53
N ALA A 84 10.71 7.90 4.38
CA ALA A 84 9.29 7.93 4.73
C ALA A 84 8.48 6.99 3.81
N VAL A 85 8.66 7.13 2.49
CA VAL A 85 7.98 6.27 1.51
C VAL A 85 8.37 4.81 1.69
N GLY A 86 9.67 4.51 1.90
CA GLY A 86 10.13 3.15 2.19
C GLY A 86 9.47 2.55 3.45
N SER A 87 9.32 3.34 4.52
CA SER A 87 8.60 2.90 5.72
C SER A 87 7.11 2.65 5.46
N LEU A 88 6.46 3.51 4.66
CA LEU A 88 5.06 3.32 4.25
C LEU A 88 4.90 2.11 3.32
N MET A 89 5.85 1.86 2.41
CA MET A 89 5.86 0.66 1.55
C MET A 89 5.93 -0.62 2.38
N TYR A 90 6.77 -0.66 3.40
CA TYR A 90 6.83 -1.81 4.29
C TYR A 90 5.51 -2.03 5.05
N ALA A 91 4.90 -0.97 5.60
CA ALA A 91 3.59 -1.07 6.22
C ALA A 91 2.54 -1.61 5.24
N GLN A 92 2.52 -1.07 4.03
CA GLN A 92 1.60 -1.46 2.96
C GLN A 92 1.74 -2.93 2.59
N VAL A 93 2.96 -3.41 2.35
CA VAL A 93 3.20 -4.79 1.91
C VAL A 93 2.84 -5.81 2.99
N CYS A 94 3.01 -5.48 4.26
CA CYS A 94 2.80 -6.45 5.33
C CYS A 94 1.34 -6.61 5.76
N THR A 95 0.60 -5.50 5.99
CA THR A 95 -0.76 -5.58 6.56
C THR A 95 -1.72 -4.48 6.11
N ARG A 96 -1.30 -3.54 5.27
CA ARG A 96 -2.09 -2.35 4.96
C ARG A 96 -2.37 -2.20 3.46
N PRO A 97 -3.22 -3.08 2.88
CA PRO A 97 -3.67 -2.95 1.49
C PRO A 97 -4.35 -1.60 1.19
N ASP A 98 -4.99 -1.02 2.18
CA ASP A 98 -5.74 0.24 2.11
C ASP A 98 -4.88 1.47 1.74
N ILE A 99 -3.57 1.44 1.99
CA ILE A 99 -2.66 2.51 1.57
C ILE A 99 -1.88 2.20 0.27
N ALA A 100 -2.12 1.05 -0.38
CA ALA A 100 -1.32 0.59 -1.51
C ALA A 100 -1.29 1.59 -2.67
N PHE A 101 -2.44 2.15 -3.04
CA PHE A 101 -2.54 3.15 -4.10
C PHE A 101 -1.76 4.42 -3.76
N ALA A 102 -1.95 4.97 -2.56
CA ALA A 102 -1.29 6.19 -2.12
C ALA A 102 0.24 6.03 -2.11
N VAL A 103 0.73 4.91 -1.57
CA VAL A 103 2.16 4.60 -1.50
C VAL A 103 2.74 4.37 -2.88
N GLY A 104 2.03 3.66 -3.77
CA GLY A 104 2.40 3.46 -5.15
C GLY A 104 2.55 4.79 -5.91
N MET A 105 1.65 5.75 -5.67
CA MET A 105 1.73 7.09 -6.24
C MET A 105 2.95 7.85 -5.71
N LEU A 106 3.18 7.87 -4.39
CA LEU A 106 4.33 8.55 -3.78
C LEU A 106 5.66 7.96 -4.24
N GLY A 107 5.72 6.66 -4.47
CA GLY A 107 6.91 5.95 -4.94
C GLY A 107 7.42 6.44 -6.30
N ARG A 108 6.55 6.98 -7.15
CA ARG A 108 6.91 7.49 -8.48
C ARG A 108 7.81 8.72 -8.47
N TYR A 109 7.83 9.47 -7.35
CA TYR A 109 8.52 10.75 -7.22
C TYR A 109 9.69 10.73 -6.23
N GLN A 110 10.24 9.54 -5.94
CA GLN A 110 11.36 9.39 -4.97
C GLN A 110 12.63 10.10 -5.42
N SER A 111 12.91 10.13 -6.72
CA SER A 111 14.13 10.76 -7.28
C SER A 111 14.04 12.28 -7.38
N ASN A 112 12.83 12.84 -7.43
CA ASN A 112 12.62 14.29 -7.59
C ASN A 112 11.36 14.75 -6.86
N LEU A 113 11.46 14.83 -5.54
CA LEU A 113 10.32 15.16 -4.70
C LEU A 113 10.02 16.65 -4.65
N GLY A 114 8.72 17.00 -4.70
CA GLY A 114 8.24 18.37 -4.43
C GLY A 114 7.56 18.48 -3.07
N LYS A 115 7.30 19.73 -2.63
CA LYS A 115 6.63 20.00 -1.34
C LYS A 115 5.27 19.33 -1.22
N ASP A 116 4.53 19.21 -2.31
CA ASP A 116 3.19 18.61 -2.31
C ASP A 116 3.26 17.09 -2.13
N HIS A 117 4.24 16.42 -2.73
CA HIS A 117 4.49 14.99 -2.47
C HIS A 117 4.75 14.74 -0.98
N TRP A 118 5.53 15.60 -0.32
CA TRP A 118 5.78 15.49 1.13
C TRP A 118 4.52 15.73 1.96
N LYS A 119 3.65 16.68 1.58
CA LYS A 119 2.36 16.89 2.25
C LYS A 119 1.50 15.65 2.21
N VAL A 120 1.44 14.96 1.06
CA VAL A 120 0.64 13.74 0.94
C VAL A 120 1.29 12.57 1.68
N ALA A 121 2.61 12.43 1.68
CA ALA A 121 3.27 11.44 2.53
C ALA A 121 2.90 11.62 4.02
N LYS A 122 2.89 12.87 4.50
CA LYS A 122 2.40 13.18 5.86
C LYS A 122 0.92 12.89 6.04
N LYS A 123 0.09 13.06 5.00
CA LYS A 123 -1.34 12.73 5.06
C LYS A 123 -1.56 11.23 5.21
N VAL A 124 -0.78 10.39 4.50
CA VAL A 124 -0.79 8.93 4.69
C VAL A 124 -0.38 8.57 6.13
N MET A 125 0.64 9.23 6.70
CA MET A 125 1.01 9.02 8.10
C MET A 125 -0.10 9.41 9.08
N ARG A 126 -0.81 10.52 8.82
CA ARG A 126 -1.99 10.93 9.61
C ARG A 126 -3.13 9.92 9.53
N TYR A 127 -3.33 9.31 8.35
CA TYR A 127 -4.28 8.22 8.20
C TYR A 127 -3.85 6.98 9.01
N LEU A 128 -2.57 6.62 8.95
CA LEU A 128 -2.02 5.54 9.78
C LEU A 128 -2.14 5.83 11.28
N GLN A 129 -2.00 7.09 11.71
CA GLN A 129 -2.22 7.48 13.12
C GLN A 129 -3.65 7.18 13.59
N GLY A 130 -4.65 7.43 12.74
CA GLY A 130 -6.05 7.14 13.05
C GLY A 130 -6.45 5.67 12.93
N THR A 131 -5.62 4.85 12.29
CA THR A 131 -5.92 3.45 11.96
C THR A 131 -4.81 2.49 12.35
N LYS A 132 -3.97 2.86 13.30
CA LYS A 132 -2.78 2.08 13.71
C LYS A 132 -3.12 0.72 14.32
N ASP A 133 -4.30 0.60 14.89
CA ASP A 133 -4.86 -0.60 15.50
C ASP A 133 -5.54 -1.54 14.49
N TYR A 134 -5.65 -1.16 13.21
CA TYR A 134 -6.22 -2.02 12.16
C TYR A 134 -5.38 -3.27 11.98
N LYS A 135 -6.08 -4.39 11.75
CA LYS A 135 -5.50 -5.73 11.62
C LYS A 135 -6.05 -6.42 10.39
N LEU A 136 -5.25 -7.23 9.74
CA LEU A 136 -5.77 -8.24 8.83
C LEU A 136 -6.35 -9.38 9.66
N MET A 137 -7.61 -9.71 9.41
CA MET A 137 -8.33 -10.73 10.17
C MET A 137 -8.72 -11.90 9.26
N TYR A 138 -8.35 -13.11 9.67
CA TYR A 138 -8.66 -14.35 8.97
C TYR A 138 -9.56 -15.20 9.84
N ARG A 139 -10.69 -15.63 9.32
CA ARG A 139 -11.64 -16.47 10.04
C ARG A 139 -11.32 -17.94 9.79
N ARG A 140 -11.32 -18.76 10.85
CA ARG A 140 -11.27 -20.21 10.69
C ARG A 140 -12.50 -20.67 9.90
N THR A 141 -12.29 -21.33 8.76
CA THR A 141 -13.34 -21.84 7.88
C THR A 141 -12.92 -23.20 7.32
N ASN A 142 -13.90 -24.03 7.00
CA ASN A 142 -13.67 -25.29 6.29
C ASN A 142 -13.65 -25.11 4.76
N ASN A 143 -14.15 -23.97 4.27
CA ASN A 143 -14.09 -23.59 2.87
C ASN A 143 -12.99 -22.53 2.67
N LEU A 144 -11.86 -22.95 2.09
CA LEU A 144 -10.73 -22.11 1.75
C LEU A 144 -10.81 -21.75 0.26
N GLU A 145 -11.71 -20.84 -0.07
CA GLU A 145 -11.85 -20.29 -1.42
C GLU A 145 -11.09 -18.96 -1.52
N VAL A 146 -10.27 -18.84 -2.56
CA VAL A 146 -9.59 -17.59 -2.90
C VAL A 146 -10.47 -16.78 -3.83
N VAL A 147 -10.83 -15.58 -3.41
CA VAL A 147 -11.61 -14.63 -4.21
C VAL A 147 -10.73 -13.46 -4.60
N GLY A 148 -10.61 -13.19 -5.91
CA GLY A 148 -9.83 -12.08 -6.46
C GLY A 148 -10.74 -10.94 -6.93
N TYR A 149 -10.30 -9.71 -6.68
CA TYR A 149 -10.90 -8.49 -7.25
C TYR A 149 -9.82 -7.73 -7.99
N SER A 150 -10.15 -7.18 -9.15
CA SER A 150 -9.27 -6.29 -9.90
C SER A 150 -10.03 -5.06 -10.36
N ASP A 151 -9.31 -3.95 -10.51
CA ASP A 151 -9.85 -2.68 -10.96
C ASP A 151 -8.76 -1.87 -11.65
N SER A 152 -9.14 -0.97 -12.55
CA SER A 152 -8.20 -0.08 -13.23
C SER A 152 -8.80 1.31 -13.40
N ASP A 153 -8.03 2.35 -13.09
CA ASP A 153 -8.35 3.70 -13.56
C ASP A 153 -7.87 3.88 -15.01
N PHE A 154 -8.53 4.73 -15.77
CA PHE A 154 -8.11 5.05 -17.13
C PHE A 154 -7.30 6.33 -17.18
N ALA A 155 -6.05 6.23 -17.71
CA ALA A 155 -5.18 7.37 -17.98
C ALA A 155 -4.94 8.33 -16.79
N SER A 156 -4.97 7.83 -15.55
CA SER A 156 -4.89 8.67 -14.34
C SER A 156 -3.52 9.32 -14.11
N CYS A 157 -2.47 8.75 -14.68
CA CYS A 157 -1.14 9.34 -14.58
C CYS A 157 -1.02 10.53 -15.54
N VAL A 158 -1.05 11.75 -15.01
CA VAL A 158 -0.98 13.00 -15.80
C VAL A 158 0.28 13.04 -16.67
N ASP A 159 1.43 12.59 -16.13
CA ASP A 159 2.73 12.69 -16.81
C ASP A 159 2.89 11.73 -17.97
N SER A 160 2.30 10.53 -17.91
CA SER A 160 2.52 9.48 -18.90
C SER A 160 1.24 8.95 -19.54
N ARG A 161 0.07 9.43 -19.13
CA ARG A 161 -1.26 8.96 -19.55
C ARG A 161 -1.48 7.47 -19.36
N LYS A 162 -0.64 6.81 -18.56
CA LYS A 162 -0.80 5.41 -18.22
C LYS A 162 -1.83 5.23 -17.12
N SER A 163 -2.58 4.16 -17.20
CA SER A 163 -3.53 3.72 -16.19
C SER A 163 -2.82 3.13 -14.98
N THR A 164 -3.49 3.13 -13.85
CA THR A 164 -3.06 2.41 -12.64
C THR A 164 -4.04 1.28 -12.40
N PHE A 165 -3.55 0.06 -12.27
CA PHE A 165 -4.38 -1.07 -11.91
C PHE A 165 -4.09 -1.55 -10.50
N GLY A 166 -5.07 -2.22 -9.92
CA GLY A 166 -4.96 -2.86 -8.63
C GLY A 166 -5.67 -4.19 -8.60
N TYR A 167 -5.20 -5.08 -7.75
CA TYR A 167 -5.91 -6.30 -7.40
C TYR A 167 -5.76 -6.59 -5.91
N ILE A 168 -6.73 -7.34 -5.39
CA ILE A 168 -6.70 -7.87 -4.03
C ILE A 168 -7.28 -9.28 -4.03
N PHE A 169 -6.59 -10.22 -3.40
CA PHE A 169 -7.04 -11.59 -3.18
C PHE A 169 -7.37 -11.79 -1.72
N ILE A 170 -8.55 -12.36 -1.48
CA ILE A 170 -9.12 -12.62 -0.17
C ILE A 170 -9.16 -14.13 0.07
N LEU A 171 -8.73 -14.56 1.24
CA LEU A 171 -8.88 -15.94 1.72
C LEU A 171 -9.34 -15.89 3.18
N ALA A 172 -10.33 -16.70 3.52
CA ALA A 172 -10.87 -16.77 4.88
C ALA A 172 -11.30 -15.39 5.45
N GLY A 173 -11.78 -14.48 4.57
CA GLY A 173 -12.23 -13.15 4.91
C GLY A 173 -11.13 -12.10 5.07
N GLY A 174 -9.86 -12.46 4.92
CA GLY A 174 -8.72 -11.55 5.00
C GLY A 174 -7.94 -11.43 3.69
N ALA A 175 -7.36 -10.26 3.43
CA ALA A 175 -6.49 -10.07 2.27
C ALA A 175 -5.19 -10.87 2.42
N ILE A 176 -4.82 -11.64 1.37
CA ILE A 176 -3.61 -12.47 1.35
C ILE A 176 -2.58 -11.97 0.34
N SER A 177 -3.03 -11.28 -0.72
CA SER A 177 -2.16 -10.66 -1.71
C SER A 177 -2.86 -9.45 -2.31
N TRP A 178 -2.10 -8.39 -2.56
CA TRP A 178 -2.63 -7.15 -3.17
C TRP A 178 -1.53 -6.36 -3.85
N ARG A 179 -1.94 -5.58 -4.83
CA ARG A 179 -1.04 -4.72 -5.57
C ARG A 179 -1.77 -3.49 -6.07
N SER A 180 -1.06 -2.36 -6.17
CA SER A 180 -1.49 -1.19 -6.92
C SER A 180 -0.27 -0.64 -7.67
N ILE A 181 -0.33 -0.65 -9.01
CA ILE A 181 0.82 -0.29 -9.84
C ILE A 181 0.37 0.37 -11.15
N LYS A 182 1.20 1.26 -11.67
CA LYS A 182 1.01 1.86 -12.98
C LYS A 182 1.25 0.82 -14.08
N GLN A 183 0.35 0.74 -15.07
CA GLN A 183 0.48 -0.15 -16.21
C GLN A 183 1.76 0.15 -17.02
N THR A 184 2.37 -0.88 -17.55
CA THR A 184 3.56 -0.75 -18.41
C THR A 184 3.22 -0.18 -19.78
N MET A 185 2.04 -0.53 -20.31
CA MET A 185 1.50 -0.03 -21.57
C MET A 185 0.54 1.14 -21.34
N THR A 186 0.30 1.93 -22.36
CA THR A 186 -0.73 2.98 -22.36
C THR A 186 -1.98 2.41 -22.99
N ALA A 187 -3.03 2.22 -22.22
CA ALA A 187 -4.32 1.77 -22.73
C ALA A 187 -4.98 2.89 -23.56
N THR A 188 -5.62 2.53 -24.64
CA THR A 188 -6.33 3.45 -25.54
C THR A 188 -7.79 3.66 -25.15
N SER A 189 -8.32 2.80 -24.29
CA SER A 189 -9.70 2.85 -23.78
C SER A 189 -9.78 2.36 -22.35
N THR A 190 -10.89 2.66 -21.68
CA THR A 190 -11.20 2.12 -20.35
C THR A 190 -11.27 0.59 -20.39
N MET A 191 -11.87 0.03 -21.45
CA MET A 191 -12.00 -1.42 -21.63
C MET A 191 -10.62 -2.09 -21.69
N GLU A 192 -9.67 -1.51 -22.44
CA GLU A 192 -8.31 -2.04 -22.52
C GLU A 192 -7.58 -1.95 -21.19
N ALA A 193 -7.75 -0.86 -20.45
CA ALA A 193 -7.17 -0.71 -19.12
C ALA A 193 -7.69 -1.79 -18.15
N GLU A 194 -8.99 -2.06 -18.16
CA GLU A 194 -9.61 -3.12 -17.38
C GLU A 194 -9.17 -4.51 -17.80
N PHE A 195 -9.08 -4.75 -19.11
CA PHE A 195 -8.59 -6.03 -19.64
C PHE A 195 -7.16 -6.33 -19.16
N ILE A 196 -6.26 -5.34 -19.21
CA ILE A 196 -4.89 -5.47 -18.69
C ILE A 196 -4.91 -5.78 -17.19
N SER A 197 -5.77 -5.11 -16.43
CA SER A 197 -5.92 -5.36 -14.99
C SER A 197 -6.38 -6.78 -14.68
N CYS A 198 -7.42 -7.26 -15.40
CA CYS A 198 -7.92 -8.63 -15.28
C CYS A 198 -6.86 -9.67 -15.65
N PHE A 199 -6.09 -9.43 -16.71
CA PHE A 199 -5.03 -10.32 -17.16
C PHE A 199 -3.92 -10.45 -16.08
N GLU A 200 -3.44 -9.32 -15.56
CA GLU A 200 -2.41 -9.29 -14.51
C GLU A 200 -2.91 -9.95 -13.21
N ALA A 201 -4.15 -9.67 -12.80
CA ALA A 201 -4.76 -10.30 -11.64
C ALA A 201 -4.91 -11.80 -11.84
N THR A 202 -5.41 -12.26 -13.00
CA THR A 202 -5.60 -13.68 -13.31
C THR A 202 -4.25 -14.41 -13.29
N SER A 203 -3.22 -13.84 -13.94
CA SER A 203 -1.87 -14.41 -13.95
C SER A 203 -1.32 -14.57 -12.54
N HIS A 204 -1.53 -13.60 -11.67
CA HIS A 204 -1.14 -13.71 -10.26
C HIS A 204 -2.00 -14.71 -9.50
N GLY A 205 -3.30 -14.79 -9.79
CA GLY A 205 -4.23 -15.76 -9.22
C GLY A 205 -3.82 -17.20 -9.52
N VAL A 206 -3.45 -17.49 -10.77
CA VAL A 206 -2.92 -18.81 -11.16
C VAL A 206 -1.70 -19.16 -10.33
N TRP A 207 -0.76 -18.23 -10.14
CA TRP A 207 0.41 -18.46 -9.29
C TRP A 207 0.06 -18.75 -7.83
N LEU A 208 -1.01 -18.16 -7.29
CA LEU A 208 -1.48 -18.44 -5.92
C LEU A 208 -2.08 -19.84 -5.77
N TYR A 209 -2.48 -20.50 -6.88
CA TYR A 209 -3.06 -21.86 -6.89
C TYR A 209 -2.03 -22.97 -7.09
N ILE A 210 -0.81 -22.66 -7.47
CA ILE A 210 0.30 -23.63 -7.64
C ILE A 210 1.05 -23.80 -6.32
#